data_3e0271f34d4ceece32c55b8208c0a132
#
_entry.id   3e0271f34d4ceece32c55b8208c0a132
#
_cell.length_a   1.000
_cell.length_b   1.000
_cell.length_c   1.000
_cell.angle_alpha   90.00
_cell.angle_beta   90.00
_cell.angle_gamma   90.00
#
_symmetry.space_group_name_H-M   'P 1'
#
loop_
_entity.id
_entity.type
_entity.pdbx_description
1 polymer ?
#
loop_
_entity_poly.entity_id
_entity_poly.type
_entity_poly.pdbx_seq_one_letter_code
_entity_poly.pdbx_strand_id
1 'polypeptide(L)'
;MADILTAPFQYSFMINAFLIAAIISIPTALLSCFLVLKGWSLMGDAISHAVLPGIIISYLLHIPLLIGAFCSGMVCAIASGFLSENSRVKQDTAMGIVFSGMFGFGIVLYTKISTEVHLDHILFGNILGISIEDLIISFLISSSVTILVTIKRRDFLLHTFDPIQARSVGIPVRLMHYGFLAMVSITIVATLSAVGIILSIGLLIAPGAIAFLSTHRFDQMLLIATIISLLSSFLGIYISFYIDSAPAPTIILLLSACFILMLIGSNRKVKKH
;
A
#
# COMPACT_ATOMS: atom_id res chain seq x y z
N MET A 1 16.56 -14.92 -30.40
CA MET A 1 15.25 -14.81 -29.68
C MET A 1 15.39 -15.02 -28.18
N ALA A 2 16.16 -16.00 -27.70
CA ALA A 2 16.38 -16.20 -26.24
C ALA A 2 17.04 -14.97 -25.60
N ASP A 3 18.02 -14.36 -26.25
CA ASP A 3 18.76 -13.21 -25.73
C ASP A 3 17.85 -11.97 -25.55
N ILE A 4 16.83 -11.80 -26.36
CA ILE A 4 15.88 -10.72 -26.22
C ILE A 4 15.02 -10.93 -24.97
N LEU A 5 14.53 -12.14 -24.71
CA LEU A 5 13.70 -12.45 -23.55
C LEU A 5 14.45 -12.36 -22.21
N THR A 6 15.76 -12.58 -22.23
CA THR A 6 16.61 -12.50 -21.03
C THR A 6 17.25 -11.14 -20.82
N ALA A 7 17.11 -10.21 -21.77
CA ALA A 7 17.72 -8.87 -21.71
C ALA A 7 17.45 -8.11 -20.40
N PRO A 8 16.22 -8.06 -19.83
CA PRO A 8 15.97 -7.34 -18.58
C PRO A 8 16.77 -7.87 -17.39
N PHE A 9 17.10 -9.17 -17.38
CA PHE A 9 17.84 -9.80 -16.28
C PHE A 9 19.36 -9.60 -16.34
N GLN A 10 19.88 -8.99 -17.40
CA GLN A 10 21.31 -8.68 -17.53
C GLN A 10 21.67 -7.35 -16.82
N TYR A 11 20.68 -6.52 -16.50
CA TYR A 11 20.89 -5.24 -15.86
C TYR A 11 20.64 -5.31 -14.34
N SER A 12 21.59 -4.90 -13.54
CA SER A 12 21.49 -4.94 -12.07
C SER A 12 20.34 -4.10 -11.53
N PHE A 13 20.06 -2.94 -12.13
CA PHE A 13 18.94 -2.10 -11.73
C PHE A 13 17.58 -2.75 -11.98
N MET A 14 17.44 -3.54 -13.03
CA MET A 14 16.21 -4.30 -13.30
C MET A 14 16.03 -5.43 -12.29
N ILE A 15 17.10 -6.14 -11.93
CA ILE A 15 17.04 -7.18 -10.90
C ILE A 15 16.59 -6.57 -9.57
N ASN A 16 17.15 -5.44 -9.17
CA ASN A 16 16.74 -4.72 -7.97
C ASN A 16 15.25 -4.30 -8.04
N ALA A 17 14.78 -3.84 -9.20
CA ALA A 17 13.38 -3.49 -9.41
C ALA A 17 12.45 -4.72 -9.25
N PHE A 18 12.82 -5.88 -9.79
CA PHE A 18 12.05 -7.11 -9.58
C PHE A 18 12.04 -7.55 -8.12
N LEU A 19 13.19 -7.47 -7.44
CA LEU A 19 13.30 -7.83 -6.02
C LEU A 19 12.44 -6.94 -5.15
N ILE A 20 12.56 -5.62 -5.28
CA ILE A 20 11.77 -4.70 -4.45
C ILE A 20 10.27 -4.85 -4.71
N ALA A 21 9.86 -4.98 -5.98
CA ALA A 21 8.46 -5.19 -6.32
C ALA A 21 7.91 -6.49 -5.72
N ALA A 22 8.67 -7.57 -5.71
CA ALA A 22 8.28 -8.82 -5.06
C ALA A 22 8.17 -8.66 -3.53
N ILE A 23 9.15 -7.98 -2.91
CA ILE A 23 9.19 -7.72 -1.47
C ILE A 23 7.97 -6.95 -1.00
N ILE A 24 7.60 -5.86 -1.69
CA ILE A 24 6.48 -5.00 -1.28
C ILE A 24 5.12 -5.57 -1.69
N SER A 25 5.04 -6.37 -2.74
CA SER A 25 3.79 -6.95 -3.25
C SER A 25 3.10 -7.87 -2.24
N ILE A 26 3.85 -8.57 -1.41
CA ILE A 26 3.30 -9.54 -0.45
C ILE A 26 2.53 -8.83 0.67
N PRO A 27 3.15 -7.95 1.49
CA PRO A 27 2.43 -7.29 2.59
C PRO A 27 1.32 -6.38 2.08
N THR A 28 1.52 -5.66 0.96
CA THR A 28 0.49 -4.79 0.39
C THR A 28 -0.74 -5.58 -0.06
N ALA A 29 -0.57 -6.74 -0.71
CA ALA A 29 -1.67 -7.61 -1.10
C ALA A 29 -2.43 -8.17 0.10
N LEU A 30 -1.72 -8.60 1.16
CA LEU A 30 -2.35 -9.09 2.38
C LEU A 30 -3.16 -8.00 3.08
N LEU A 31 -2.58 -6.81 3.26
CA LEU A 31 -3.26 -5.66 3.87
C LEU A 31 -4.44 -5.18 3.00
N SER A 32 -4.29 -5.20 1.67
CA SER A 32 -5.34 -4.86 0.71
C SER A 32 -6.62 -5.67 0.93
N CYS A 33 -6.51 -6.97 1.22
CA CYS A 33 -7.68 -7.81 1.52
C CYS A 33 -8.45 -7.31 2.75
N PHE A 34 -7.75 -6.95 3.82
CA PHE A 34 -8.39 -6.42 5.02
C PHE A 34 -8.98 -5.02 4.80
N LEU A 35 -8.28 -4.16 4.06
CA LEU A 35 -8.75 -2.80 3.74
C LEU A 35 -10.06 -2.85 2.93
N VAL A 36 -10.12 -3.73 1.93
CA VAL A 36 -11.33 -3.93 1.11
C VAL A 36 -12.48 -4.46 1.96
N LEU A 37 -12.25 -5.46 2.82
CA LEU A 37 -13.28 -6.01 3.71
C LEU A 37 -13.80 -5.01 4.74
N LYS A 38 -12.93 -4.09 5.22
CA LYS A 38 -13.32 -3.01 6.14
C LYS A 38 -14.03 -1.85 5.43
N GLY A 39 -14.00 -1.79 4.10
CA GLY A 39 -14.44 -0.61 3.35
C GLY A 39 -13.50 0.59 3.50
N TRP A 40 -12.21 0.35 3.80
CA TRP A 40 -11.19 1.37 4.01
C TRP A 40 -10.25 1.50 2.81
N SER A 41 -10.77 1.34 1.62
CA SER A 41 -9.98 1.34 0.37
C SER A 41 -9.17 2.63 0.18
N LEU A 42 -9.72 3.78 0.58
CA LEU A 42 -9.05 5.09 0.46
C LEU A 42 -7.99 5.34 1.53
N MET A 43 -7.81 4.45 2.51
CA MET A 43 -6.86 4.66 3.61
C MET A 43 -5.41 4.69 3.13
N GLY A 44 -5.08 3.89 2.12
CA GLY A 44 -3.77 3.90 1.49
C GLY A 44 -3.44 5.25 0.86
N ASP A 45 -4.39 5.81 0.13
CA ASP A 45 -4.30 7.12 -0.50
C ASP A 45 -4.17 8.25 0.53
N ALA A 46 -5.05 8.24 1.53
CA ALA A 46 -5.06 9.22 2.61
C ALA A 46 -3.72 9.28 3.36
N ILE A 47 -3.17 8.13 3.75
CA ILE A 47 -1.89 8.06 4.46
C ILE A 47 -0.74 8.50 3.55
N SER A 48 -0.72 8.06 2.28
CA SER A 48 0.35 8.39 1.33
C SER A 48 0.52 9.90 1.15
N HIS A 49 -0.57 10.65 1.07
CA HIS A 49 -0.54 12.11 0.97
C HIS A 49 -0.26 12.80 2.32
N ALA A 50 -0.75 12.24 3.42
CA ALA A 50 -0.54 12.79 4.75
C ALA A 50 0.90 12.63 5.27
N VAL A 51 1.72 11.84 4.62
CA VAL A 51 3.16 11.65 4.96
C VAL A 51 3.98 12.91 4.72
N LEU A 52 3.59 13.78 3.78
CA LEU A 52 4.34 14.94 3.35
C LEU A 52 4.80 15.88 4.49
N PRO A 53 3.94 16.36 5.41
CA PRO A 53 4.38 17.22 6.49
C PRO A 53 5.39 16.54 7.42
N GLY A 54 5.24 15.22 7.64
CA GLY A 54 6.19 14.46 8.46
C GLY A 54 7.58 14.37 7.85
N ILE A 55 7.67 14.19 6.53
CA ILE A 55 8.95 14.19 5.80
C ILE A 55 9.63 15.54 5.94
N ILE A 56 8.91 16.65 5.75
CA ILE A 56 9.46 18.00 5.82
C ILE A 56 9.93 18.31 7.24
N ILE A 57 9.15 17.98 8.26
CA ILE A 57 9.52 18.17 9.67
C ILE A 57 10.77 17.35 10.01
N SER A 58 10.85 16.10 9.55
CA SER A 58 12.03 15.26 9.77
C SER A 58 13.27 15.83 9.11
N TYR A 59 13.14 16.37 7.90
CA TYR A 59 14.23 17.05 7.22
C TYR A 59 14.76 18.24 8.02
N LEU A 60 13.86 19.07 8.57
CA LEU A 60 14.22 20.23 9.42
C LEU A 60 14.90 19.83 10.73
N LEU A 61 14.48 18.73 11.33
CA LEU A 61 15.01 18.23 12.60
C LEU A 61 16.24 17.34 12.43
N HIS A 62 16.70 17.12 11.18
CA HIS A 62 17.80 16.22 10.84
C HIS A 62 17.63 14.78 11.37
N ILE A 63 16.38 14.29 11.43
CA ILE A 63 16.07 12.91 11.78
C ILE A 63 15.72 12.09 10.52
N PRO A 64 15.82 10.75 10.56
CA PRO A 64 15.49 9.91 9.42
C PRO A 64 14.08 10.18 8.87
N LEU A 65 13.97 10.44 7.57
CA LEU A 65 12.72 10.81 6.89
C LEU A 65 11.60 9.76 7.10
N LEU A 66 11.99 8.49 7.18
CA LEU A 66 11.09 7.36 7.42
C LEU A 66 10.32 7.48 8.74
N ILE A 67 10.96 8.01 9.80
CA ILE A 67 10.34 8.18 11.12
C ILE A 67 9.24 9.24 11.06
N GLY A 68 9.52 10.40 10.47
CA GLY A 68 8.50 11.45 10.36
C GLY A 68 7.38 11.07 9.40
N ALA A 69 7.71 10.40 8.30
CA ALA A 69 6.74 9.84 7.39
C ALA A 69 5.77 8.89 8.11
N PHE A 70 6.31 7.96 8.91
CA PHE A 70 5.51 7.02 9.70
C PHE A 70 4.66 7.74 10.77
N CYS A 71 5.23 8.67 11.53
CA CYS A 71 4.50 9.42 12.54
C CYS A 71 3.34 10.23 11.92
N SER A 72 3.59 10.90 10.80
CA SER A 72 2.55 11.67 10.10
C SER A 72 1.46 10.77 9.52
N GLY A 73 1.82 9.67 8.90
CA GLY A 73 0.85 8.67 8.42
C GLY A 73 0.01 8.08 9.56
N MET A 74 0.64 7.80 10.72
CA MET A 74 -0.06 7.31 11.91
C MET A 74 -1.01 8.35 12.49
N VAL A 75 -0.61 9.62 12.54
CA VAL A 75 -1.48 10.74 12.95
C VAL A 75 -2.70 10.83 12.03
N CYS A 76 -2.51 10.74 10.71
CA CYS A 76 -3.61 10.73 9.76
C CYS A 76 -4.58 9.57 10.01
N ALA A 77 -4.06 8.37 10.19
CA ALA A 77 -4.87 7.17 10.41
C ALA A 77 -5.68 7.26 11.72
N ILE A 78 -5.05 7.70 12.82
CA ILE A 78 -5.70 7.87 14.12
C ILE A 78 -6.74 8.98 14.06
N ALA A 79 -6.39 10.15 13.49
CA ALA A 79 -7.31 11.29 13.38
C ALA A 79 -8.54 10.94 12.53
N SER A 80 -8.35 10.23 11.43
CA SER A 80 -9.45 9.77 10.58
C SER A 80 -10.38 8.79 11.29
N GLY A 81 -9.80 7.84 12.04
CA GLY A 81 -10.56 6.90 12.87
C GLY A 81 -11.33 7.62 13.98
N PHE A 82 -10.67 8.50 14.71
CA PHE A 82 -11.30 9.30 15.78
C PHE A 82 -12.46 10.15 15.25
N LEU A 83 -12.27 10.81 14.11
CA LEU A 83 -13.31 11.65 13.50
C LEU A 83 -14.53 10.81 13.09
N SER A 84 -14.29 9.64 12.49
CA SER A 84 -15.35 8.73 12.09
C SER A 84 -16.14 8.15 13.27
N GLU A 85 -15.47 7.82 14.38
CA GLU A 85 -16.11 7.27 15.58
C GLU A 85 -16.89 8.33 16.40
N ASN A 86 -16.42 9.58 16.38
CA ASN A 86 -16.99 10.67 17.20
C ASN A 86 -17.87 11.66 16.41
N SER A 87 -18.14 11.39 15.12
CA SER A 87 -18.99 12.22 14.28
C SER A 87 -19.98 11.37 13.48
N ARG A 88 -20.96 12.02 12.86
CA ARG A 88 -21.91 11.36 11.94
C ARG A 88 -21.36 11.21 10.51
N VAL A 89 -20.07 11.50 10.32
CA VAL A 89 -19.43 11.51 9.01
C VAL A 89 -18.97 10.09 8.66
N LYS A 90 -19.14 9.69 7.41
CA LYS A 90 -18.63 8.40 6.92
C LYS A 90 -17.10 8.37 6.98
N GLN A 91 -16.53 7.19 7.17
CA GLN A 91 -15.08 6.96 7.26
C GLN A 91 -14.30 7.60 6.10
N ASP A 92 -14.75 7.40 4.85
CA ASP A 92 -14.10 7.95 3.66
C ASP A 92 -14.09 9.47 3.66
N THR A 93 -15.17 10.10 4.12
CA THR A 93 -15.25 11.57 4.24
C THR A 93 -14.32 12.08 5.33
N ALA A 94 -14.25 11.39 6.48
CA ALA A 94 -13.34 11.74 7.56
C ALA A 94 -11.87 11.65 7.09
N MET A 95 -11.53 10.56 6.39
CA MET A 95 -10.21 10.40 5.76
C MET A 95 -9.92 11.53 4.78
N GLY A 96 -10.87 11.86 3.88
CA GLY A 96 -10.72 12.93 2.90
C GLY A 96 -10.41 14.29 3.53
N ILE A 97 -11.08 14.65 4.62
CA ILE A 97 -10.85 15.90 5.35
C ILE A 97 -9.47 15.92 6.00
N VAL A 98 -9.11 14.85 6.71
CA VAL A 98 -7.84 14.77 7.45
C VAL A 98 -6.65 14.82 6.51
N PHE A 99 -6.63 13.95 5.45
CA PHE A 99 -5.48 13.94 4.56
C PHE A 99 -5.35 15.24 3.76
N SER A 100 -6.47 15.83 3.31
CA SER A 100 -6.42 17.11 2.59
C SER A 100 -5.85 18.23 3.46
N GLY A 101 -6.25 18.27 4.74
CA GLY A 101 -5.70 19.21 5.71
C GLY A 101 -4.20 19.00 5.96
N MET A 102 -3.78 17.75 6.16
CA MET A 102 -2.38 17.40 6.36
C MET A 102 -1.53 17.66 5.11
N PHE A 103 -2.02 17.29 3.94
CA PHE A 103 -1.32 17.55 2.68
C PHE A 103 -1.19 19.05 2.42
N GLY A 104 -2.28 19.84 2.62
CA GLY A 104 -2.24 21.28 2.53
C GLY A 104 -1.25 21.91 3.51
N PHE A 105 -1.21 21.42 4.75
CA PHE A 105 -0.21 21.84 5.75
C PHE A 105 1.22 21.50 5.29
N GLY A 106 1.43 20.32 4.72
CA GLY A 106 2.71 19.91 4.14
C GLY A 106 3.17 20.84 3.02
N ILE A 107 2.27 21.22 2.10
CA ILE A 107 2.57 22.16 1.03
C ILE A 107 2.95 23.54 1.59
N VAL A 108 2.21 24.03 2.57
CA VAL A 108 2.53 25.32 3.23
C VAL A 108 3.91 25.28 3.88
N LEU A 109 4.26 24.20 4.55
CA LEU A 109 5.62 24.02 5.10
C LEU A 109 6.67 24.01 3.99
N TYR A 110 6.42 23.25 2.91
CA TYR A 110 7.33 23.13 1.78
C TYR A 110 7.64 24.47 1.12
N THR A 111 6.61 25.31 0.91
CA THR A 111 6.77 26.63 0.28
C THR A 111 7.51 27.66 1.15
N LYS A 112 7.54 27.44 2.47
CA LYS A 112 8.21 28.34 3.43
C LYS A 112 9.67 27.98 3.64
N ILE A 113 10.09 26.78 3.28
CA ILE A 113 11.41 26.24 3.54
C ILE A 113 12.09 26.00 2.21
N SER A 114 13.27 26.58 1.99
CA SER A 114 14.13 26.26 0.86
C SER A 114 14.69 24.84 1.07
N THR A 115 13.95 23.84 0.62
CA THR A 115 14.40 22.43 0.71
C THR A 115 14.99 21.98 -0.62
N GLU A 116 16.11 21.27 -0.57
CA GLU A 116 16.66 20.53 -1.71
C GLU A 116 15.92 19.22 -1.97
N VAL A 117 14.88 18.93 -1.15
CA VAL A 117 14.07 17.73 -1.30
C VAL A 117 13.17 17.90 -2.52
N HIS A 118 13.50 17.21 -3.59
CA HIS A 118 12.69 17.17 -4.79
C HIS A 118 11.43 16.34 -4.54
N LEU A 119 10.28 16.99 -4.44
CA LEU A 119 8.98 16.34 -4.28
C LEU A 119 8.70 15.30 -5.38
N ASP A 120 9.23 15.53 -6.57
CA ASP A 120 9.08 14.62 -7.70
C ASP A 120 9.60 13.21 -7.39
N HIS A 121 10.73 13.09 -6.70
CA HIS A 121 11.27 11.78 -6.30
C HIS A 121 10.39 11.06 -5.27
N ILE A 122 9.72 11.81 -4.40
CA ILE A 122 8.82 11.25 -3.39
C ILE A 122 7.49 10.81 -4.04
N LEU A 123 6.96 11.63 -4.97
CA LEU A 123 5.68 11.37 -5.63
C LEU A 123 5.76 10.22 -6.64
N PHE A 124 6.77 10.22 -7.50
CA PHE A 124 6.90 9.24 -8.57
C PHE A 124 7.73 8.02 -8.19
N GLY A 125 8.53 8.13 -7.12
CA GLY A 125 9.48 7.10 -6.73
C GLY A 125 10.56 6.87 -7.80
N ASN A 126 11.52 6.04 -7.50
CA ASN A 126 12.54 5.62 -8.46
C ASN A 126 12.83 4.12 -8.34
N ILE A 127 11.87 3.31 -8.79
CA ILE A 127 11.97 1.85 -8.70
C ILE A 127 13.22 1.28 -9.40
N LEU A 128 13.75 1.98 -10.40
CA LEU A 128 14.96 1.57 -11.11
C LEU A 128 16.25 2.05 -10.45
N GLY A 129 16.17 3.03 -9.55
CA GLY A 129 17.32 3.62 -8.83
C GLY A 129 17.41 3.24 -7.36
N ILE A 130 16.79 2.13 -6.94
CA ILE A 130 16.75 1.70 -5.55
C ILE A 130 18.14 1.32 -5.04
N SER A 131 18.50 1.87 -3.87
CA SER A 131 19.72 1.51 -3.15
C SER A 131 19.59 0.14 -2.46
N ILE A 132 20.73 -0.48 -2.17
CA ILE A 132 20.76 -1.74 -1.41
C ILE A 132 20.23 -1.52 0.01
N GLU A 133 20.48 -0.34 0.59
CA GLU A 133 19.99 0.01 1.93
C GLU A 133 18.45 0.08 1.96
N ASP A 134 17.82 0.73 0.97
CA ASP A 134 16.36 0.79 0.85
C ASP A 134 15.75 -0.60 0.64
N LEU A 135 16.46 -1.46 -0.10
CA LEU A 135 16.03 -2.84 -0.34
C LEU A 135 16.01 -3.66 0.96
N ILE A 136 17.06 -3.52 1.79
CA ILE A 136 17.17 -4.18 3.09
C ILE A 136 16.09 -3.67 4.06
N ILE A 137 15.91 -2.35 4.16
CA ILE A 137 14.90 -1.73 5.03
C ILE A 137 13.49 -2.20 4.61
N SER A 138 13.19 -2.13 3.32
CA SER A 138 11.90 -2.59 2.78
C SER A 138 11.68 -4.08 3.02
N PHE A 139 12.70 -4.91 2.90
CA PHE A 139 12.62 -6.34 3.19
C PHE A 139 12.32 -6.62 4.67
N LEU A 140 12.99 -5.94 5.59
CA LEU A 140 12.77 -6.09 7.03
C LEU A 140 11.35 -5.67 7.43
N ILE A 141 10.87 -4.53 6.92
CA ILE A 141 9.50 -4.06 7.17
C ILE A 141 8.49 -5.02 6.56
N SER A 142 8.64 -5.37 5.28
CA SER A 142 7.72 -6.24 4.55
C SER A 142 7.62 -7.62 5.16
N SER A 143 8.74 -8.21 5.56
CA SER A 143 8.74 -9.53 6.22
C SER A 143 8.10 -9.46 7.60
N SER A 144 8.37 -8.44 8.41
CA SER A 144 7.75 -8.27 9.73
C SER A 144 6.24 -8.12 9.64
N VAL A 145 5.74 -7.28 8.72
CA VAL A 145 4.30 -7.08 8.48
C VAL A 145 3.66 -8.37 7.96
N THR A 146 4.29 -9.03 6.99
CA THR A 146 3.78 -10.29 6.43
C THR A 146 3.63 -11.37 7.50
N ILE A 147 4.64 -11.54 8.34
CA ILE A 147 4.64 -12.50 9.45
C ILE A 147 3.53 -12.17 10.44
N LEU A 148 3.42 -10.90 10.89
CA LEU A 148 2.39 -10.47 11.84
C LEU A 148 0.98 -10.66 11.29
N VAL A 149 0.73 -10.24 10.05
CA VAL A 149 -0.58 -10.39 9.39
C VAL A 149 -0.94 -11.87 9.24
N THR A 150 0.01 -12.70 8.81
CA THR A 150 -0.25 -14.12 8.57
C THR A 150 -0.53 -14.89 9.87
N ILE A 151 0.23 -14.61 10.93
CA ILE A 151 0.03 -15.26 12.25
C ILE A 151 -1.30 -14.81 12.85
N LYS A 152 -1.61 -13.51 12.79
CA LYS A 152 -2.79 -12.91 13.41
C LYS A 152 -3.99 -12.78 12.47
N ARG A 153 -3.95 -13.42 11.29
CA ARG A 153 -4.99 -13.26 10.24
C ARG A 153 -6.41 -13.54 10.73
N ARG A 154 -6.58 -14.55 11.60
CA ARG A 154 -7.91 -14.90 12.16
C ARG A 154 -8.40 -13.88 13.17
N ASP A 155 -7.50 -13.36 14.01
CA ASP A 155 -7.81 -12.34 15.01
C ASP A 155 -8.18 -11.02 14.31
N PHE A 156 -7.43 -10.62 13.25
CA PHE A 156 -7.74 -9.46 12.42
C PHE A 156 -9.06 -9.65 11.66
N LEU A 157 -9.33 -10.84 11.15
CA LEU A 157 -10.58 -11.13 10.44
C LEU A 157 -11.77 -10.98 11.38
N LEU A 158 -11.71 -11.59 12.56
CA LEU A 158 -12.76 -11.49 13.57
C LEU A 158 -12.98 -10.03 14.00
N HIS A 159 -11.87 -9.30 14.26
CA HIS A 159 -11.95 -7.86 14.58
C HIS A 159 -12.55 -7.03 13.43
N THR A 160 -12.36 -7.44 12.18
CA THR A 160 -12.89 -6.70 11.02
C THR A 160 -14.41 -6.83 10.91
N PHE A 161 -14.97 -8.03 11.17
CA PHE A 161 -16.40 -8.31 11.03
C PHE A 161 -17.19 -8.06 12.31
N ASP A 162 -16.65 -8.46 13.46
CA ASP A 162 -17.34 -8.34 14.75
C ASP A 162 -16.36 -7.98 15.88
N PRO A 163 -16.13 -6.68 16.12
CA PRO A 163 -15.30 -6.21 17.22
C PRO A 163 -15.86 -6.57 18.62
N ILE A 164 -17.19 -6.76 18.73
CA ILE A 164 -17.84 -7.11 20.01
C ILE A 164 -17.50 -8.56 20.34
N GLN A 165 -17.69 -9.47 19.39
CA GLN A 165 -17.32 -10.87 19.54
C GLN A 165 -15.80 -11.03 19.77
N ALA A 166 -14.97 -10.27 19.04
CA ALA A 166 -13.52 -10.29 19.25
C ALA A 166 -13.15 -9.94 20.71
N ARG A 167 -13.84 -8.97 21.31
CA ARG A 167 -13.64 -8.59 22.71
C ARG A 167 -14.10 -9.69 23.67
N SER A 168 -15.22 -10.36 23.41
CA SER A 168 -15.74 -11.42 24.26
C SER A 168 -14.86 -12.67 24.31
N VAL A 169 -14.11 -12.93 23.23
CA VAL A 169 -13.12 -14.03 23.13
C VAL A 169 -11.75 -13.63 23.72
N GLY A 170 -11.62 -12.41 24.26
CA GLY A 170 -10.39 -11.94 24.90
C GLY A 170 -9.37 -11.30 23.96
N ILE A 171 -9.72 -11.03 22.70
CA ILE A 171 -8.83 -10.33 21.77
C ILE A 171 -8.77 -8.84 22.17
N PRO A 172 -7.56 -8.25 22.31
CA PRO A 172 -7.40 -6.84 22.64
C PRO A 172 -7.75 -5.95 21.44
N VAL A 173 -9.03 -5.63 21.28
CA VAL A 173 -9.60 -4.91 20.10
C VAL A 173 -8.85 -3.60 19.82
N ARG A 174 -8.51 -2.82 20.86
CA ARG A 174 -7.75 -1.57 20.68
C ARG A 174 -6.37 -1.82 20.10
N LEU A 175 -5.65 -2.81 20.60
CA LEU A 175 -4.33 -3.17 20.09
C LEU A 175 -4.39 -3.67 18.66
N MET A 176 -5.43 -4.46 18.31
CA MET A 176 -5.66 -4.91 16.94
C MET A 176 -5.95 -3.74 16.00
N HIS A 177 -6.79 -2.79 16.42
CA HIS A 177 -7.11 -1.61 15.63
C HIS A 177 -5.86 -0.76 15.34
N TYR A 178 -5.18 -0.28 16.39
CA TYR A 178 -3.99 0.56 16.22
C TYR A 178 -2.81 -0.19 15.62
N GLY A 179 -2.66 -1.47 15.93
CA GLY A 179 -1.65 -2.33 15.32
C GLY A 179 -1.86 -2.48 13.81
N PHE A 180 -3.12 -2.65 13.37
CA PHE A 180 -3.44 -2.68 11.93
C PHE A 180 -3.13 -1.34 11.25
N LEU A 181 -3.51 -0.21 11.86
CA LEU A 181 -3.20 1.12 11.35
C LEU A 181 -1.68 1.35 11.24
N ALA A 182 -0.93 0.92 12.25
CA ALA A 182 0.54 1.02 12.25
C ALA A 182 1.16 0.15 11.13
N MET A 183 0.65 -1.08 10.91
CA MET A 183 1.12 -1.93 9.83
C MET A 183 0.82 -1.33 8.46
N VAL A 184 -0.36 -0.76 8.25
CA VAL A 184 -0.70 -0.07 7.00
C VAL A 184 0.21 1.13 6.80
N SER A 185 0.37 1.99 7.83
CA SER A 185 1.21 3.19 7.74
C SER A 185 2.68 2.87 7.44
N ILE A 186 3.28 1.90 8.15
CA ILE A 186 4.69 1.55 7.94
C ILE A 186 4.90 0.88 6.57
N THR A 187 3.93 0.09 6.10
CA THR A 187 3.98 -0.51 4.77
C THR A 187 3.91 0.57 3.69
N ILE A 188 3.01 1.55 3.83
CA ILE A 188 2.91 2.67 2.89
C ILE A 188 4.22 3.44 2.85
N VAL A 189 4.81 3.76 4.00
CA VAL A 189 6.07 4.52 4.06
C VAL A 189 7.22 3.74 3.43
N ALA A 190 7.31 2.43 3.66
CA ALA A 190 8.32 1.58 3.04
C ALA A 190 8.12 1.46 1.52
N THR A 191 6.87 1.35 1.06
CA THR A 191 6.57 1.30 -0.38
C THR A 191 6.75 2.64 -1.06
N LEU A 192 6.40 3.74 -0.37
CA LEU A 192 6.54 5.10 -0.88
C LEU A 192 8.00 5.43 -1.22
N SER A 193 8.92 5.16 -0.30
CA SER A 193 10.35 5.41 -0.50
C SER A 193 10.93 4.58 -1.65
N ALA A 194 10.39 3.38 -1.87
CA ALA A 194 10.89 2.46 -2.87
C ALA A 194 10.29 2.69 -4.27
N VAL A 195 8.97 2.85 -4.36
CA VAL A 195 8.24 2.82 -5.65
C VAL A 195 7.32 4.00 -5.90
N GLY A 196 7.25 4.95 -4.96
CA GLY A 196 6.43 6.15 -5.05
C GLY A 196 4.95 5.95 -4.67
N ILE A 197 4.22 7.08 -4.62
CA ILE A 197 2.83 7.13 -4.15
C ILE A 197 1.91 6.28 -5.03
N ILE A 198 1.99 6.46 -6.35
CA ILE A 198 1.04 5.89 -7.30
C ILE A 198 0.99 4.36 -7.19
N LEU A 199 2.15 3.70 -7.19
CA LEU A 199 2.21 2.24 -7.11
C LEU A 199 1.85 1.74 -5.72
N SER A 200 2.23 2.46 -4.66
CA SER A 200 1.87 2.11 -3.28
C SER A 200 0.36 2.03 -3.08
N ILE A 201 -0.38 3.03 -3.57
CA ILE A 201 -1.85 3.06 -3.52
C ILE A 201 -2.45 1.92 -4.33
N GLY A 202 -1.97 1.73 -5.57
CA GLY A 202 -2.48 0.68 -6.45
C GLY A 202 -2.33 -0.73 -5.87
N LEU A 203 -1.18 -1.04 -5.28
CA LEU A 203 -0.91 -2.34 -4.64
C LEU A 203 -1.70 -2.56 -3.34
N LEU A 204 -2.10 -1.48 -2.64
CA LEU A 204 -2.92 -1.58 -1.43
C LEU A 204 -4.42 -1.69 -1.70
N ILE A 205 -4.88 -1.46 -2.92
CA ILE A 205 -6.32 -1.51 -3.26
C ILE A 205 -6.63 -2.64 -4.23
N ALA A 206 -5.96 -2.65 -5.39
CA ALA A 206 -6.36 -3.48 -6.52
C ALA A 206 -6.28 -4.99 -6.26
N PRO A 207 -5.21 -5.57 -5.69
CA PRO A 207 -5.11 -7.02 -5.49
C PRO A 207 -6.23 -7.57 -4.60
N GLY A 208 -6.54 -6.86 -3.49
CA GLY A 208 -7.62 -7.22 -2.60
C GLY A 208 -9.00 -7.13 -3.25
N ALA A 209 -9.25 -6.08 -4.04
CA ALA A 209 -10.50 -5.91 -4.77
C ALA A 209 -10.72 -7.00 -5.82
N ILE A 210 -9.66 -7.37 -6.58
CA ILE A 210 -9.71 -8.46 -7.56
C ILE A 210 -9.98 -9.80 -6.86
N ALA A 211 -9.28 -10.06 -5.76
CA ALA A 211 -9.44 -11.30 -5.01
C ALA A 211 -10.83 -11.42 -4.37
N PHE A 212 -11.38 -10.30 -3.89
CA PHE A 212 -12.74 -10.23 -3.34
C PHE A 212 -13.81 -10.61 -4.38
N LEU A 213 -13.64 -10.20 -5.64
CA LEU A 213 -14.52 -10.59 -6.74
C LEU A 213 -14.37 -12.06 -7.16
N SER A 214 -13.22 -12.68 -6.83
CA SER A 214 -12.85 -14.02 -7.28
C SER A 214 -13.35 -15.12 -6.35
N THR A 215 -13.42 -14.88 -5.04
CA THR A 215 -13.67 -15.91 -4.02
C THR A 215 -14.40 -15.38 -2.81
N HIS A 216 -15.17 -16.26 -2.17
CA HIS A 216 -15.86 -15.99 -0.89
C HIS A 216 -15.07 -16.53 0.33
N ARG A 217 -13.94 -17.23 0.12
CA ARG A 217 -13.14 -17.79 1.21
C ARG A 217 -11.95 -16.89 1.48
N PHE A 218 -11.81 -16.40 2.72
CA PHE A 218 -10.78 -15.44 3.09
C PHE A 218 -9.36 -15.95 2.85
N ASP A 219 -9.05 -17.20 3.19
CA ASP A 219 -7.71 -17.77 2.97
C ASP A 219 -7.35 -17.82 1.48
N GLN A 220 -8.32 -18.13 0.62
CA GLN A 220 -8.13 -18.08 -0.84
C GLN A 220 -8.00 -16.65 -1.34
N MET A 221 -8.73 -15.69 -0.74
CA MET A 221 -8.62 -14.27 -1.06
C MET A 221 -7.20 -13.75 -0.83
N LEU A 222 -6.60 -14.07 0.32
CA LEU A 222 -5.21 -13.70 0.63
C LEU A 222 -4.23 -14.27 -0.41
N LEU A 223 -4.39 -15.54 -0.76
CA LEU A 223 -3.51 -16.23 -1.72
C LEU A 223 -3.67 -15.64 -3.13
N ILE A 224 -4.90 -15.47 -3.60
CA ILE A 224 -5.18 -14.90 -4.93
C ILE A 224 -4.66 -13.47 -5.03
N ALA A 225 -4.89 -12.62 -4.02
CA ALA A 225 -4.39 -11.25 -3.98
C ALA A 225 -2.86 -11.22 -4.08
N THR A 226 -2.16 -12.08 -3.32
CA THR A 226 -0.70 -12.15 -3.34
C THR A 226 -0.18 -12.61 -4.70
N ILE A 227 -0.78 -13.63 -5.30
CA ILE A 227 -0.37 -14.12 -6.64
C ILE A 227 -0.59 -13.03 -7.69
N ILE A 228 -1.75 -12.37 -7.69
CA ILE A 228 -2.06 -11.31 -8.66
C ILE A 228 -1.10 -10.13 -8.50
N SER A 229 -0.82 -9.71 -7.25
CA SER A 229 0.10 -8.63 -6.97
C SER A 229 1.52 -8.95 -7.49
N LEU A 230 2.04 -10.14 -7.18
CA LEU A 230 3.35 -10.59 -7.64
C LEU A 230 3.44 -10.69 -9.17
N LEU A 231 2.45 -11.33 -9.80
CA LEU A 231 2.43 -11.50 -11.26
C LEU A 231 2.30 -10.16 -11.99
N SER A 232 1.41 -9.27 -11.52
CA SER A 232 1.23 -7.95 -12.13
C SER A 232 2.46 -7.08 -11.95
N SER A 233 3.12 -7.14 -10.80
CA SER A 233 4.37 -6.40 -10.56
C SER A 233 5.51 -6.92 -11.45
N PHE A 234 5.67 -8.24 -11.52
CA PHE A 234 6.69 -8.84 -12.38
C PHE A 234 6.44 -8.53 -13.87
N LEU A 235 5.23 -8.81 -14.36
CA LEU A 235 4.87 -8.54 -15.76
C LEU A 235 4.93 -7.05 -16.09
N GLY A 236 4.51 -6.17 -15.17
CA GLY A 236 4.55 -4.74 -15.37
C GLY A 236 5.96 -4.19 -15.53
N ILE A 237 6.90 -4.62 -14.71
CA ILE A 237 8.32 -4.26 -14.83
C ILE A 237 8.90 -4.84 -16.13
N TYR A 238 8.58 -6.08 -16.43
CA TYR A 238 9.06 -6.75 -17.65
C TYR A 238 8.57 -6.04 -18.91
N ILE A 239 7.28 -5.72 -19.00
CA ILE A 239 6.66 -5.02 -20.13
C ILE A 239 7.19 -3.59 -20.24
N SER A 240 7.37 -2.88 -19.11
CA SER A 240 7.86 -1.50 -19.10
C SER A 240 9.24 -1.37 -19.75
N PHE A 241 10.10 -2.38 -19.62
CA PHE A 241 11.41 -2.43 -20.25
C PHE A 241 11.33 -2.43 -21.80
N TYR A 242 10.35 -3.16 -22.38
CA TYR A 242 10.22 -3.23 -23.84
C TYR A 242 9.45 -2.07 -24.45
N ILE A 243 8.54 -1.44 -23.67
CA ILE A 243 7.75 -0.29 -24.14
C ILE A 243 8.47 1.03 -23.85
N ASP A 244 9.60 0.97 -23.13
CA ASP A 244 10.34 2.14 -22.66
C ASP A 244 9.45 3.09 -21.83
N SER A 245 8.71 2.50 -20.87
CA SER A 245 7.76 3.19 -20.01
C SER A 245 8.15 3.11 -18.52
N ALA A 246 7.55 3.96 -17.69
CA ALA A 246 7.74 3.88 -16.24
C ALA A 246 7.11 2.60 -15.67
N PRO A 247 7.85 1.80 -14.85
CA PRO A 247 7.34 0.53 -14.31
C PRO A 247 6.09 0.69 -13.45
N ALA A 248 6.04 1.70 -12.58
CA ALA A 248 4.93 1.91 -11.65
C ALA A 248 3.57 2.10 -12.35
N PRO A 249 3.40 3.02 -13.31
CA PRO A 249 2.16 3.14 -14.08
C PRO A 249 1.81 1.87 -14.86
N THR A 250 2.79 1.16 -15.41
CA THR A 250 2.57 -0.07 -16.19
C THR A 250 1.99 -1.19 -15.31
N ILE A 251 2.49 -1.36 -14.08
CA ILE A 251 1.94 -2.31 -13.11
C ILE A 251 0.48 -1.97 -12.79
N ILE A 252 0.18 -0.69 -12.56
CA ILE A 252 -1.18 -0.26 -12.22
C ILE A 252 -2.14 -0.49 -13.38
N LEU A 253 -1.73 -0.21 -14.62
CA LEU A 253 -2.54 -0.50 -15.80
C LEU A 253 -2.86 -1.99 -15.90
N LEU A 254 -1.90 -2.87 -15.62
CA LEU A 254 -2.14 -4.32 -15.59
C LEU A 254 -3.12 -4.71 -14.49
N LEU A 255 -2.95 -4.19 -13.28
CA LEU A 255 -3.87 -4.44 -12.18
C LEU A 255 -5.29 -3.94 -12.50
N SER A 256 -5.42 -2.76 -13.11
CA SER A 256 -6.70 -2.20 -13.53
C SER A 256 -7.36 -3.05 -14.62
N ALA A 257 -6.58 -3.53 -15.60
CA ALA A 257 -7.08 -4.43 -16.62
C ALA A 257 -7.55 -5.77 -16.02
N CYS A 258 -6.77 -6.34 -15.10
CA CYS A 258 -7.16 -7.55 -14.36
C CYS A 258 -8.47 -7.34 -13.58
N PHE A 259 -8.63 -6.19 -12.91
CA PHE A 259 -9.85 -5.86 -12.18
C PHE A 259 -11.07 -5.81 -13.11
N ILE A 260 -10.96 -5.12 -14.24
CA ILE A 260 -12.05 -5.03 -15.23
C ILE A 260 -12.42 -6.41 -15.78
N LEU A 261 -11.43 -7.23 -16.11
CA LEU A 261 -11.67 -8.60 -16.62
C LEU A 261 -12.40 -9.46 -15.57
N MET A 262 -12.00 -9.37 -14.30
CA MET A 262 -12.65 -10.10 -13.21
C MET A 262 -14.07 -9.62 -12.97
N LEU A 263 -14.32 -8.30 -13.03
CA LEU A 263 -15.65 -7.72 -12.88
C LEU A 263 -16.61 -8.23 -13.98
N ILE A 264 -16.16 -8.24 -15.23
CA ILE A 264 -16.94 -8.77 -16.37
C ILE A 264 -17.21 -10.28 -16.19
N GLY A 265 -16.22 -11.03 -15.75
CA GLY A 265 -16.33 -12.46 -15.48
C GLY A 265 -17.29 -12.79 -14.34
N SER A 266 -17.25 -12.02 -13.25
CA SER A 266 -18.13 -12.17 -12.09
C SER A 266 -19.59 -11.86 -12.44
N ASN A 267 -19.87 -10.79 -13.16
CA ASN A 267 -21.21 -10.42 -13.60
C ASN A 267 -21.85 -11.47 -14.51
N ARG A 268 -21.07 -12.21 -15.30
CA ARG A 268 -21.58 -13.31 -16.13
C ARG A 268 -22.02 -14.52 -15.30
N LYS A 269 -21.39 -14.77 -14.14
CA LYS A 269 -21.77 -15.85 -13.23
C LYS A 269 -23.06 -15.54 -12.48
N VAL A 270 -23.25 -14.28 -12.05
CA VAL A 270 -24.47 -13.84 -11.33
C VAL A 270 -25.71 -13.88 -12.23
N LYS A 271 -25.57 -13.61 -13.53
CA LYS A 271 -26.73 -13.70 -14.49
C LYS A 271 -27.10 -15.14 -14.88
N LYS A 272 -26.34 -16.16 -14.47
CA LYS A 272 -26.63 -17.56 -14.77
C LYS A 272 -27.31 -18.32 -13.61
N HIS A 273 -27.49 -17.68 -12.49
CA HIS A 273 -28.29 -18.14 -11.32
C HIS A 273 -29.49 -17.21 -11.10
#